data_634b53763ca3b33e1793cb2c9fbd4706
#
_entry.id   634b53763ca3b33e1793cb2c9fbd4706
#
_cell.length_a   1.000
_cell.length_b   1.000
_cell.length_c   1.000
_cell.angle_alpha   90.00
_cell.angle_beta   90.00
_cell.angle_gamma   90.00
#
_symmetry.space_group_name_H-M   'P 1'
#
loop_
_entity.id
_entity.type
_entity.pdbx_description
1 polymer ?
#
loop_
_entity_poly.entity_id
_entity_poly.type
_entity_poly.pdbx_seq_one_letter_code
_entity_poly.pdbx_strand_id
1 'polypeptide(L)'
;MDTVRIGLLGAGMISQKHLNMYAQIPEAQVVAVCSRTQQSAERCAQQFGIPNVYTDYTAMLQRDDIDAIDICLHGNLHASAAIQALQAGKHVYCEKPLAGSYYDGKAMLDAAAASGKTLHIQLGFLYRPYARAAKRLVDGGALGEIYHARTVGFRRRNRPFVDGFGSKDFVNSKTAGGGALYD
;
A
#
# COMPACT_ATOMS: atom_id res chain seq x y z
N MET A 1 -4.24 2.79 -24.05
CA MET A 1 -3.60 3.37 -22.84
C MET A 1 -2.26 2.68 -22.67
N ASP A 2 -1.24 3.41 -22.24
CA ASP A 2 0.06 2.81 -22.03
C ASP A 2 0.03 1.93 -20.78
N THR A 3 0.72 0.80 -20.82
CA THR A 3 0.81 -0.13 -19.69
C THR A 3 1.67 0.47 -18.59
N VAL A 4 1.16 0.49 -17.36
CA VAL A 4 1.92 0.89 -16.16
C VAL A 4 2.74 -0.29 -15.67
N ARG A 5 4.05 -0.14 -15.63
CA ARG A 5 5.00 -1.16 -15.19
C ARG A 5 5.29 -0.97 -13.69
N ILE A 6 5.02 -2.01 -12.92
CA ILE A 6 4.99 -1.94 -11.46
C ILE A 6 6.13 -2.75 -10.87
N GLY A 7 6.87 -2.15 -9.94
CA GLY A 7 7.76 -2.84 -9.01
C GLY A 7 7.06 -3.08 -7.68
N LEU A 8 7.02 -4.31 -7.19
CA LEU A 8 6.36 -4.70 -5.96
C LEU A 8 7.37 -4.82 -4.81
N LEU A 9 7.15 -4.07 -3.72
CA LEU A 9 7.91 -4.19 -2.47
C LEU A 9 7.13 -5.01 -1.44
N GLY A 10 7.66 -6.17 -1.12
CA GLY A 10 7.05 -7.12 -0.19
C GLY A 10 6.35 -8.27 -0.92
N ALA A 11 6.68 -9.51 -0.51
CA ALA A 11 6.09 -10.75 -1.03
C ALA A 11 5.22 -11.44 0.03
N GLY A 12 4.50 -10.64 0.83
CA GLY A 12 3.66 -11.11 1.92
C GLY A 12 2.22 -11.44 1.49
N MET A 13 1.35 -11.61 2.48
CA MET A 13 -0.06 -11.96 2.24
C MET A 13 -0.83 -10.85 1.51
N ILE A 14 -0.56 -9.59 1.83
CA ILE A 14 -1.28 -8.46 1.20
C ILE A 14 -0.87 -8.27 -0.25
N SER A 15 0.40 -8.46 -0.58
CA SER A 15 0.89 -8.37 -1.96
C SER A 15 0.24 -9.39 -2.89
N GLN A 16 -0.10 -10.58 -2.41
CA GLN A 16 -0.84 -11.56 -3.20
C GLN A 16 -2.23 -11.07 -3.60
N LYS A 17 -2.89 -10.29 -2.73
CA LYS A 17 -4.19 -9.66 -3.07
C LYS A 17 -4.01 -8.61 -4.16
N HIS A 18 -2.97 -7.78 -4.06
CA HIS A 18 -2.66 -6.78 -5.08
C HIS A 18 -2.34 -7.46 -6.43
N LEU A 19 -1.50 -8.48 -6.42
CA LEU A 19 -1.13 -9.23 -7.63
C LEU A 19 -2.34 -9.89 -8.31
N ASN A 20 -3.26 -10.47 -7.53
CA ASN A 20 -4.51 -11.03 -8.07
C ASN A 20 -5.42 -9.95 -8.67
N MET A 21 -5.37 -8.72 -8.17
CA MET A 21 -6.12 -7.59 -8.75
C MET A 21 -5.43 -7.06 -10.00
N TYR A 22 -4.09 -6.90 -10.00
CA TYR A 22 -3.35 -6.48 -11.19
C TYR A 22 -3.54 -7.43 -12.37
N ALA A 23 -3.65 -8.72 -12.13
CA ALA A 23 -3.94 -9.71 -13.18
C ALA A 23 -5.29 -9.48 -13.89
N GLN A 24 -6.17 -8.66 -13.32
CA GLN A 24 -7.48 -8.31 -13.89
C GLN A 24 -7.47 -6.92 -14.57
N ILE A 25 -6.34 -6.21 -14.54
CA ILE A 25 -6.19 -4.87 -15.09
C ILE A 25 -5.22 -4.93 -16.28
N PRO A 26 -5.72 -4.88 -17.52
CA PRO A 26 -4.88 -5.02 -18.72
C PRO A 26 -3.75 -3.98 -18.82
N GLU A 27 -3.98 -2.79 -18.23
CA GLU A 27 -3.02 -1.69 -18.25
C GLU A 27 -1.99 -1.77 -17.12
N ALA A 28 -2.01 -2.81 -16.26
CA ALA A 28 -1.06 -2.97 -15.16
C ALA A 28 -0.20 -4.23 -15.37
N GLN A 29 1.12 -4.06 -15.31
CA GLN A 29 2.07 -5.16 -15.42
C GLN A 29 3.07 -5.10 -14.27
N VAL A 30 3.13 -6.16 -13.45
CA VAL A 30 4.17 -6.29 -12.43
C VAL A 30 5.42 -6.88 -13.05
N VAL A 31 6.48 -6.07 -13.14
CA VAL A 31 7.74 -6.43 -13.82
C VAL A 31 8.86 -6.82 -12.87
N ALA A 32 8.74 -6.50 -11.59
CA ALA A 32 9.73 -6.82 -10.58
C ALA A 32 9.09 -7.02 -9.21
N VAL A 33 9.68 -7.89 -8.39
CA VAL A 33 9.33 -8.08 -6.98
C VAL A 33 10.57 -8.05 -6.12
N CYS A 34 10.49 -7.33 -4.99
CA CYS A 34 11.52 -7.30 -3.98
C CYS A 34 10.98 -7.84 -2.64
N SER A 35 11.75 -8.69 -1.99
CA SER A 35 11.43 -9.19 -0.66
C SER A 35 12.69 -9.37 0.17
N ARG A 36 12.55 -9.36 1.50
CA ARG A 36 13.65 -9.54 2.45
C ARG A 36 14.50 -10.80 2.21
N THR A 37 13.89 -11.87 1.71
CA THR A 37 14.59 -13.11 1.40
C THR A 37 14.42 -13.48 -0.06
N GLN A 38 15.49 -13.99 -0.67
CA GLN A 38 15.49 -14.48 -2.05
C GLN A 38 14.38 -15.51 -2.28
N GLN A 39 14.25 -16.48 -1.37
CA GLN A 39 13.24 -17.53 -1.45
C GLN A 39 11.79 -16.96 -1.51
N SER A 40 11.49 -15.93 -0.72
CA SER A 40 10.15 -15.33 -0.73
C SER A 40 9.87 -14.57 -2.02
N ALA A 41 10.87 -13.87 -2.54
CA ALA A 41 10.75 -13.14 -3.78
C ALA A 41 10.61 -14.09 -4.98
N GLU A 42 11.42 -15.15 -5.06
CA GLU A 42 11.34 -16.16 -6.12
C GLU A 42 10.01 -16.91 -6.12
N ARG A 43 9.52 -17.31 -4.96
CA ARG A 43 8.20 -17.96 -4.85
C ARG A 43 7.09 -17.07 -5.37
N CYS A 44 7.11 -15.79 -5.00
CA CYS A 44 6.15 -14.81 -5.49
C CYS A 44 6.28 -14.64 -7.02
N ALA A 45 7.50 -14.48 -7.51
CA ALA A 45 7.78 -14.33 -8.93
C ALA A 45 7.29 -15.54 -9.74
N GLN A 46 7.57 -16.75 -9.27
CA GLN A 46 7.13 -17.99 -9.92
C GLN A 46 5.62 -18.12 -9.95
N GLN A 47 4.94 -17.77 -8.83
CA GLN A 47 3.49 -17.88 -8.72
C GLN A 47 2.74 -16.91 -9.66
N PHE A 48 3.29 -15.71 -9.90
CA PHE A 48 2.63 -14.65 -10.65
C PHE A 48 3.31 -14.30 -11.99
N GLY A 49 4.32 -15.06 -12.38
CA GLY A 49 5.03 -14.82 -13.65
C GLY A 49 5.82 -13.52 -13.69
N ILE A 50 6.37 -13.06 -12.54
CA ILE A 50 7.13 -11.81 -12.46
C ILE A 50 8.57 -12.08 -12.90
N PRO A 51 9.09 -11.36 -13.91
CA PRO A 51 10.37 -11.72 -14.52
C PRO A 51 11.61 -11.37 -13.68
N ASN A 52 11.53 -10.40 -12.77
CA ASN A 52 12.71 -9.90 -12.06
C ASN A 52 12.52 -9.98 -10.54
N VAL A 53 13.58 -10.45 -9.86
CA VAL A 53 13.59 -10.72 -8.41
C VAL A 53 14.71 -9.93 -7.75
N TYR A 54 14.41 -9.30 -6.61
CA TYR A 54 15.34 -8.50 -5.83
C TYR A 54 15.24 -8.82 -4.33
N THR A 55 16.35 -8.68 -3.62
CA THR A 55 16.40 -8.64 -2.15
C THR A 55 16.74 -7.25 -1.62
N ASP A 56 17.22 -6.38 -2.52
CA ASP A 56 17.46 -4.96 -2.27
C ASP A 56 16.61 -4.13 -3.24
N TYR A 57 15.67 -3.36 -2.69
CA TYR A 57 14.80 -2.54 -3.51
C TYR A 57 15.50 -1.30 -4.08
N THR A 58 16.62 -0.87 -3.54
CA THR A 58 17.37 0.27 -4.09
C THR A 58 17.86 -0.02 -5.51
N ALA A 59 18.33 -1.25 -5.76
CA ALA A 59 18.68 -1.70 -7.10
C ALA A 59 17.46 -1.74 -8.04
N MET A 60 16.30 -2.17 -7.53
CA MET A 60 15.06 -2.17 -8.30
C MET A 60 14.59 -0.76 -8.67
N LEU A 61 14.77 0.24 -7.78
CA LEU A 61 14.39 1.64 -8.03
C LEU A 61 15.19 2.29 -9.15
N GLN A 62 16.39 1.79 -9.47
CA GLN A 62 17.24 2.33 -10.55
C GLN A 62 16.78 1.91 -11.95
N ARG A 63 15.77 1.06 -12.07
CA ARG A 63 15.28 0.60 -13.38
C ARG A 63 14.43 1.67 -14.06
N ASP A 64 14.72 1.97 -15.32
CA ASP A 64 13.96 2.92 -16.13
C ASP A 64 12.64 2.32 -16.66
N ASP A 65 12.53 0.99 -16.65
CA ASP A 65 11.33 0.28 -17.08
C ASP A 65 10.32 0.02 -15.95
N ILE A 66 10.43 0.71 -14.82
CA ILE A 66 9.44 0.74 -13.74
C ILE A 66 8.85 2.15 -13.64
N ASP A 67 7.54 2.23 -13.74
CA ASP A 67 6.78 3.50 -13.67
C ASP A 67 6.28 3.77 -12.25
N ALA A 68 5.89 2.72 -11.53
CA ALA A 68 5.30 2.82 -10.20
C ALA A 68 5.82 1.75 -9.25
N ILE A 69 5.85 2.07 -7.97
CA ILE A 69 6.18 1.14 -6.89
C ILE A 69 4.94 0.89 -6.03
N ASP A 70 4.60 -0.39 -5.87
CA ASP A 70 3.56 -0.85 -4.93
C ASP A 70 4.23 -1.32 -3.63
N ILE A 71 3.95 -0.63 -2.53
CA ILE A 71 4.58 -0.86 -1.22
C ILE A 71 3.64 -1.68 -0.33
N CYS A 72 3.95 -2.97 -0.20
CA CYS A 72 3.28 -3.96 0.64
C CYS A 72 4.16 -4.39 1.82
N LEU A 73 4.82 -3.43 2.45
CA LEU A 73 5.73 -3.65 3.60
C LEU A 73 5.00 -3.47 4.94
N HIS A 74 5.73 -3.60 6.04
CA HIS A 74 5.23 -3.18 7.36
C HIS A 74 5.21 -1.66 7.47
N GLY A 75 4.23 -1.11 8.23
CA GLY A 75 3.96 0.33 8.30
C GLY A 75 5.15 1.21 8.69
N ASN A 76 6.07 0.69 9.52
CA ASN A 76 7.30 1.40 9.89
C ASN A 76 8.31 1.58 8.75
N LEU A 77 8.13 0.86 7.63
CA LEU A 77 8.99 0.95 6.45
C LEU A 77 8.36 1.77 5.32
N HIS A 78 7.10 2.15 5.44
CA HIS A 78 6.35 2.86 4.38
C HIS A 78 7.04 4.16 4.00
N ALA A 79 7.34 5.01 4.99
CA ALA A 79 7.91 6.33 4.72
C ALA A 79 9.27 6.25 4.01
N SER A 80 10.19 5.44 4.52
CA SER A 80 11.52 5.32 3.92
C SER A 80 11.47 4.79 2.49
N ALA A 81 10.65 3.76 2.24
CA ALA A 81 10.51 3.17 0.92
C ALA A 81 9.80 4.11 -0.06
N ALA A 82 8.72 4.79 0.37
CA ALA A 82 7.99 5.72 -0.47
C ALA A 82 8.82 6.94 -0.86
N ILE A 83 9.54 7.53 0.10
CA ILE A 83 10.40 8.69 -0.16
C ILE A 83 11.49 8.33 -1.18
N GLN A 84 12.16 7.19 -1.02
CA GLN A 84 13.19 6.75 -1.96
C GLN A 84 12.61 6.47 -3.36
N ALA A 85 11.44 5.85 -3.45
CA ALA A 85 10.76 5.59 -4.72
C ALA A 85 10.38 6.90 -5.43
N LEU A 86 9.81 7.87 -4.70
CA LEU A 86 9.46 9.20 -5.23
C LEU A 86 10.71 9.94 -5.71
N GLN A 87 11.80 9.94 -4.93
CA GLN A 87 13.09 10.54 -5.30
C GLN A 87 13.72 9.87 -6.52
N ALA A 88 13.50 8.56 -6.70
CA ALA A 88 13.90 7.84 -7.91
C ALA A 88 12.95 8.09 -9.11
N GLY A 89 12.01 9.03 -9.00
CA GLY A 89 11.10 9.41 -10.07
C GLY A 89 9.97 8.41 -10.33
N LYS A 90 9.64 7.55 -9.36
CA LYS A 90 8.55 6.58 -9.48
C LYS A 90 7.28 7.08 -8.81
N HIS A 91 6.12 6.74 -9.40
CA HIS A 91 4.85 6.87 -8.70
C HIS A 91 4.78 5.83 -7.57
N VAL A 92 4.03 6.13 -6.50
CA VAL A 92 3.93 5.25 -5.33
C VAL A 92 2.48 4.92 -5.03
N TYR A 93 2.19 3.64 -4.92
CA TYR A 93 1.00 3.07 -4.33
C TYR A 93 1.40 2.35 -3.05
N CYS A 94 0.93 2.80 -1.89
CA CYS A 94 1.40 2.31 -0.60
C CYS A 94 0.24 1.76 0.22
N GLU A 95 0.44 0.62 0.85
CA GLU A 95 -0.51 0.08 1.82
C GLU A 95 -0.71 1.03 3.01
N LYS A 96 -1.88 0.89 3.62
CA LYS A 96 -2.20 1.59 4.86
C LYS A 96 -1.44 0.98 6.06
N PRO A 97 -1.19 1.75 7.13
CA PRO A 97 -1.38 3.20 7.26
C PRO A 97 -0.37 4.00 6.44
N LEU A 98 -0.64 5.29 6.19
CA LEU A 98 0.29 6.18 5.48
C LEU A 98 1.71 6.07 6.05
N ALA A 99 1.86 6.28 7.35
CA ALA A 99 3.12 6.23 8.07
C ALA A 99 2.89 5.93 9.56
N GLY A 100 3.97 5.68 10.29
CA GLY A 100 3.96 5.45 11.74
C GLY A 100 3.89 6.75 12.57
N SER A 101 4.16 7.91 11.97
CA SER A 101 4.11 9.22 12.64
C SER A 101 3.65 10.32 11.69
N TYR A 102 3.23 11.45 12.28
CA TYR A 102 2.91 12.66 11.52
C TYR A 102 4.12 13.16 10.70
N TYR A 103 5.30 13.16 11.29
CA TYR A 103 6.51 13.65 10.62
C TYR A 103 6.89 12.79 9.41
N ASP A 104 6.77 11.48 9.53
CA ASP A 104 7.02 10.55 8.42
C ASP A 104 5.99 10.76 7.30
N GLY A 105 4.71 10.87 7.65
CA GLY A 105 3.66 11.15 6.68
C GLY A 105 3.85 12.49 5.96
N LYS A 106 4.24 13.54 6.70
CA LYS A 106 4.56 14.84 6.12
C LYS A 106 5.75 14.76 5.15
N ALA A 107 6.81 14.04 5.54
CA ALA A 107 7.98 13.83 4.68
C ALA A 107 7.64 13.09 3.38
N MET A 108 6.73 12.11 3.43
CA MET A 108 6.23 11.44 2.22
C MET A 108 5.48 12.40 1.29
N LEU A 109 4.64 13.27 1.84
CA LEU A 109 3.91 14.28 1.06
C LEU A 109 4.87 15.30 0.43
N ASP A 110 5.87 15.75 1.19
CA ASP A 110 6.87 16.69 0.69
C ASP A 110 7.70 16.07 -0.45
N ALA A 111 8.09 14.80 -0.32
CA ALA A 111 8.78 14.07 -1.38
C ALA A 111 7.92 13.90 -2.63
N ALA A 112 6.61 13.64 -2.47
CA ALA A 112 5.68 13.57 -3.60
C ALA A 112 5.55 14.92 -4.31
N ALA A 113 5.41 16.01 -3.56
CA ALA A 113 5.35 17.35 -4.12
C ALA A 113 6.65 17.74 -4.85
N ALA A 114 7.80 17.44 -4.25
CA ALA A 114 9.13 17.75 -4.83
C ALA A 114 9.42 16.94 -6.11
N SER A 115 9.00 15.68 -6.17
CA SER A 115 9.23 14.80 -7.33
C SER A 115 8.21 14.99 -8.45
N GLY A 116 7.07 15.63 -8.20
CA GLY A 116 5.95 15.70 -9.12
C GLY A 116 5.28 14.34 -9.39
N LYS A 117 5.57 13.33 -8.56
CA LYS A 117 5.01 11.98 -8.70
C LYS A 117 3.82 11.78 -7.78
N THR A 118 2.95 10.88 -8.16
CA THR A 118 1.76 10.53 -7.38
C THR A 118 2.15 9.66 -6.19
N LEU A 119 1.68 10.03 -5.00
CA LEU A 119 1.64 9.17 -3.82
C LEU A 119 0.17 8.84 -3.53
N HIS A 120 -0.18 7.57 -3.60
CA HIS A 120 -1.51 7.07 -3.28
C HIS A 120 -1.44 6.07 -2.12
N ILE A 121 -2.36 6.21 -1.16
CA ILE A 121 -2.47 5.28 -0.02
C ILE A 121 -3.69 4.39 -0.20
N GLN A 122 -3.49 3.07 -0.01
CA GLN A 122 -4.53 2.06 -0.14
C GLN A 122 -5.58 2.19 0.99
N LEU A 123 -6.58 3.02 0.74
CA LEU A 123 -7.74 3.20 1.60
C LEU A 123 -8.99 2.65 0.90
N GLY A 124 -9.03 1.34 0.69
CA GLY A 124 -10.07 0.67 -0.11
C GLY A 124 -11.50 0.97 0.31
N PHE A 125 -11.74 1.40 1.57
CA PHE A 125 -13.06 1.81 2.02
C PHE A 125 -13.62 3.02 1.26
N LEU A 126 -12.77 3.95 0.82
CA LEU A 126 -13.19 5.15 0.10
C LEU A 126 -13.84 4.82 -1.26
N TYR A 127 -13.49 3.69 -1.84
CA TYR A 127 -13.95 3.27 -3.16
C TYR A 127 -15.17 2.34 -3.11
N ARG A 128 -15.62 1.94 -1.92
CA ARG A 128 -16.76 1.05 -1.79
C ARG A 128 -18.07 1.74 -2.16
N PRO A 129 -19.02 1.05 -2.83
CA PRO A 129 -20.26 1.66 -3.28
C PRO A 129 -21.04 2.37 -2.18
N TYR A 130 -21.13 1.79 -0.99
CA TYR A 130 -21.82 2.41 0.15
C TYR A 130 -21.11 3.67 0.68
N ALA A 131 -19.78 3.69 0.71
CA ALA A 131 -19.03 4.87 1.13
C ALA A 131 -19.19 6.01 0.11
N ARG A 132 -19.15 5.68 -1.17
CA ARG A 132 -19.39 6.65 -2.25
C ARG A 132 -20.83 7.16 -2.25
N ALA A 133 -21.82 6.31 -1.93
CA ALA A 133 -23.21 6.73 -1.79
C ALA A 133 -23.40 7.68 -0.61
N ALA A 134 -22.84 7.35 0.57
CA ALA A 134 -22.86 8.23 1.73
C ALA A 134 -22.20 9.59 1.41
N LYS A 135 -21.03 9.57 0.77
CA LYS A 135 -20.33 10.79 0.36
C LYS A 135 -21.20 11.69 -0.55
N ARG A 136 -21.90 11.09 -1.53
CA ARG A 136 -22.79 11.84 -2.42
C ARG A 136 -23.95 12.52 -1.67
N LEU A 137 -24.52 11.84 -0.67
CA LEU A 137 -25.61 12.42 0.15
C LEU A 137 -25.11 13.62 0.97
N VAL A 138 -23.90 13.48 1.54
CA VAL A 138 -23.23 14.57 2.29
C VAL A 138 -22.95 15.75 1.37
N ASP A 139 -22.28 15.52 0.26
CA ASP A 139 -21.86 16.58 -0.67
C ASP A 139 -23.07 17.25 -1.35
N GLY A 140 -24.15 16.50 -1.57
CA GLY A 140 -25.39 17.02 -2.13
C GLY A 140 -26.24 17.82 -1.12
N GLY A 141 -25.76 17.98 0.13
CA GLY A 141 -26.50 18.73 1.17
C GLY A 141 -27.76 18.04 1.70
N ALA A 142 -28.00 16.76 1.34
CA ALA A 142 -29.21 16.03 1.72
C ALA A 142 -29.34 15.84 3.25
N LEU A 143 -28.27 15.99 4.00
CA LEU A 143 -28.24 15.86 5.46
C LEU A 143 -28.14 17.21 6.19
N GLY A 144 -28.15 18.32 5.45
CA GLY A 144 -27.97 19.66 6.03
C GLY A 144 -26.56 19.84 6.64
N GLU A 145 -26.48 20.67 7.68
CA GLU A 145 -25.24 20.86 8.43
C GLU A 145 -24.94 19.65 9.32
N ILE A 146 -23.80 19.01 9.09
CA ILE A 146 -23.37 17.83 9.84
C ILE A 146 -22.60 18.26 11.07
N TYR A 147 -23.20 18.13 12.23
CA TYR A 147 -22.61 18.45 13.53
C TYR A 147 -22.20 17.20 14.34
N HIS A 148 -22.65 16.01 13.93
CA HIS A 148 -22.32 14.77 14.61
C HIS A 148 -22.21 13.61 13.60
N ALA A 149 -21.19 12.77 13.79
CA ALA A 149 -21.04 11.53 13.06
C ALA A 149 -20.62 10.40 14.00
N ARG A 150 -21.23 9.22 13.84
CA ARG A 150 -20.86 8.02 14.58
C ARG A 150 -20.57 6.89 13.62
N THR A 151 -19.39 6.28 13.75
CA THR A 151 -19.06 5.04 13.08
C THR A 151 -18.86 3.91 14.09
N VAL A 152 -19.29 2.72 13.72
CA VAL A 152 -19.17 1.54 14.58
C VAL A 152 -18.64 0.39 13.74
N GLY A 153 -17.53 -0.21 14.19
CA GLY A 153 -16.94 -1.37 13.55
C GLY A 153 -16.91 -2.55 14.51
N PHE A 154 -17.48 -3.67 14.11
CA PHE A 154 -17.40 -4.93 14.87
C PHE A 154 -16.52 -5.92 14.12
N ARG A 155 -15.51 -6.45 14.80
CA ARG A 155 -14.73 -7.58 14.31
C ARG A 155 -15.13 -8.82 15.08
N ARG A 156 -15.43 -9.90 14.36
CA ARG A 156 -15.85 -11.16 14.97
C ARG A 156 -14.79 -11.77 15.88
N ARG A 157 -13.50 -11.54 15.55
CA ARG A 157 -12.36 -12.08 16.29
C ARG A 157 -11.24 -11.05 16.38
N ASN A 158 -10.45 -11.14 17.43
CA ASN A 158 -9.28 -10.29 17.59
C ASN A 158 -8.18 -10.73 16.62
N ARG A 159 -7.69 -9.80 15.81
CA ARG A 159 -6.41 -9.97 15.15
C ARG A 159 -5.27 -9.87 16.17
N PRO A 160 -4.12 -10.45 15.89
CA PRO A 160 -3.68 -11.13 14.67
C PRO A 160 -3.62 -12.65 14.80
N PHE A 161 -3.99 -13.22 15.94
CA PHE A 161 -3.68 -14.61 16.29
C PHE A 161 -4.81 -15.61 15.97
N VAL A 162 -5.93 -15.12 15.51
CA VAL A 162 -7.08 -15.95 15.19
C VAL A 162 -7.26 -15.94 13.69
N ASP A 163 -7.33 -17.09 13.06
CA ASP A 163 -7.48 -17.32 11.62
C ASP A 163 -6.18 -17.29 10.79
N GLY A 164 -4.99 -17.32 11.41
CA GLY A 164 -3.72 -17.26 10.69
C GLY A 164 -3.42 -15.91 10.02
N PHE A 165 -4.21 -14.89 10.33
CA PHE A 165 -4.03 -13.54 9.81
C PHE A 165 -3.11 -12.72 10.70
N GLY A 166 -1.97 -12.34 10.15
CA GLY A 166 -1.00 -11.48 10.77
C GLY A 166 0.13 -12.24 11.48
N SER A 167 1.30 -11.67 11.41
CA SER A 167 2.48 -12.09 12.16
C SER A 167 2.49 -11.42 13.53
N LYS A 168 3.39 -11.86 14.43
CA LYS A 168 3.68 -11.17 15.70
C LYS A 168 4.05 -9.70 15.49
N ASP A 169 4.59 -9.36 14.33
CA ASP A 169 4.98 -8.02 13.95
C ASP A 169 3.77 -7.06 13.84
N PHE A 170 2.58 -7.60 13.55
CA PHE A 170 1.37 -6.79 13.40
C PHE A 170 0.83 -6.22 14.72
N VAL A 171 1.18 -6.79 15.85
CA VAL A 171 0.82 -6.30 17.21
C VAL A 171 2.00 -5.66 17.94
N ASN A 172 3.17 -5.65 17.34
CA ASN A 172 4.34 -5.01 17.90
C ASN A 172 4.33 -3.52 17.54
N SER A 173 4.28 -2.65 18.55
CA SER A 173 4.26 -1.19 18.35
C SER A 173 5.44 -0.65 17.56
N LYS A 174 6.59 -1.33 17.58
CA LYS A 174 7.78 -0.95 16.80
C LYS A 174 7.64 -1.22 15.29
N THR A 175 6.79 -2.15 14.91
CA THR A 175 6.61 -2.55 13.50
C THR A 175 5.27 -2.11 12.92
N ALA A 176 4.22 -2.09 13.76
CA ALA A 176 2.85 -1.77 13.34
C ALA A 176 2.40 -0.34 13.65
N GLY A 177 3.21 0.42 14.41
CA GLY A 177 2.93 1.82 14.69
C GLY A 177 2.00 2.06 15.87
N GLY A 178 0.75 1.74 15.90
CA GLY A 178 -0.11 2.28 16.94
C GLY A 178 -1.48 1.63 17.19
N GLY A 179 -1.60 0.32 17.08
CA GLY A 179 -2.86 -0.37 17.44
C GLY A 179 -4.05 -0.12 16.51
N ALA A 180 -5.26 -0.37 16.98
CA ALA A 180 -6.47 -0.40 16.16
C ALA A 180 -6.86 0.93 15.47
N LEU A 181 -6.35 2.06 15.93
CA LEU A 181 -6.59 3.36 15.29
C LEU A 181 -5.71 3.60 14.06
N TYR A 182 -4.63 2.83 13.92
CA TYR A 182 -3.70 2.91 12.81
C TYR A 182 -3.88 1.79 11.78
N ASP A 183 -4.63 0.74 12.11
CA ASP A 183 -4.82 -0.42 11.23
C ASP A 183 -5.93 -0.21 10.15
#